data_bf81ebc3e27a505cd6f98cae6596851e
#
_entry.id   bf81ebc3e27a505cd6f98cae6596851e
#
_cell.length_a   1.000
_cell.length_b   1.000
_cell.length_c   1.000
_cell.angle_alpha   90.00
_cell.angle_beta   90.00
_cell.angle_gamma   90.00
#
_symmetry.space_group_name_H-M   'P 1'
#
loop_
_entity.id
_entity.type
_entity.pdbx_description
1 polymer ?
#
loop_
_entity_poly.entity_id
_entity_poly.type
_entity_poly.pdbx_seq_one_letter_code
_entity_poly.pdbx_strand_id
1 'polypeptide(L)'
;MAINYIDIGKRISNFRNKKGLSQEELGEKLNISREHISRIETGKRNLGLDALVDIANALGVSADDILVDSLDHHVSTADSELHRLLLDCNKTEEEILTRNAKELKAILYSLGI
;
A
#
# COMPACT_ATOMS: atom_id res chain seq x y z
N MET A 1 -5.28 18.24 11.65
CA MET A 1 -5.08 17.13 10.72
C MET A 1 -6.26 16.15 10.85
N ALA A 2 -6.88 15.81 9.76
CA ALA A 2 -7.97 14.84 9.77
C ALA A 2 -7.53 13.57 9.05
N ILE A 3 -7.68 12.43 9.71
CA ILE A 3 -7.46 11.13 9.08
C ILE A 3 -8.71 10.81 8.25
N ASN A 4 -8.53 10.49 6.99
CA ASN A 4 -9.63 10.09 6.13
C ASN A 4 -9.73 8.57 6.10
N TYR A 5 -10.60 8.02 6.94
CA TYR A 5 -10.79 6.57 7.05
C TYR A 5 -11.39 5.96 5.80
N ILE A 6 -12.12 6.74 5.00
CA ILE A 6 -12.67 6.27 3.72
C ILE A 6 -11.53 6.00 2.73
N ASP A 7 -10.59 6.91 2.60
CA ASP A 7 -9.43 6.73 1.71
C ASP A 7 -8.54 5.59 2.18
N ILE A 8 -8.31 5.48 3.48
CA ILE A 8 -7.56 4.37 4.07
C ILE A 8 -8.23 3.04 3.74
N GLY A 9 -9.55 2.96 3.93
CA GLY A 9 -10.32 1.76 3.63
C GLY A 9 -10.23 1.36 2.15
N LYS A 10 -10.29 2.33 1.25
CA LYS A 10 -10.13 2.09 -0.19
C LYS A 10 -8.75 1.54 -0.52
N ARG A 11 -7.70 2.06 0.10
CA ARG A 11 -6.34 1.56 -0.08
C ARG A 11 -6.23 0.10 0.38
N ILE A 12 -6.76 -0.20 1.55
CA ILE A 12 -6.77 -1.56 2.08
C ILE A 12 -7.50 -2.50 1.13
N SER A 13 -8.69 -2.11 0.66
CA SER A 13 -9.48 -2.90 -0.28
C SER A 13 -8.70 -3.17 -1.58
N ASN A 14 -8.04 -2.15 -2.12
CA ASN A 14 -7.25 -2.30 -3.34
C ASN A 14 -6.08 -3.27 -3.15
N PHE A 15 -5.35 -3.15 -2.06
CA PHE A 15 -4.23 -4.05 -1.77
C PHE A 15 -4.71 -5.48 -1.54
N ARG A 16 -5.84 -5.63 -0.84
CA ARG A 16 -6.46 -6.95 -0.63
C ARG A 16 -6.82 -7.60 -1.97
N ASN A 17 -7.48 -6.85 -2.85
CA ASN A 17 -7.88 -7.34 -4.16
C ASN A 17 -6.67 -7.70 -5.03
N LYS A 18 -5.62 -6.90 -4.99
CA LYS A 18 -4.38 -7.19 -5.72
C LYS A 18 -3.71 -8.46 -5.24
N LYS A 19 -3.84 -8.76 -3.96
CA LYS A 19 -3.29 -9.99 -3.37
C LYS A 19 -4.20 -11.20 -3.63
N GLY A 20 -5.39 -10.99 -4.17
CA GLY A 20 -6.32 -12.06 -4.48
C GLY A 20 -7.06 -12.60 -3.26
N LEU A 21 -7.16 -11.82 -2.19
CA LEU A 21 -7.85 -12.21 -0.96
C LEU A 21 -9.27 -11.69 -0.93
N SER A 22 -10.22 -12.52 -0.45
CA SER A 22 -11.54 -12.04 -0.11
C SER A 22 -11.52 -11.34 1.25
N GLN A 23 -12.58 -10.60 1.57
CA GLN A 23 -12.73 -10.01 2.91
C GLN A 23 -12.71 -11.10 4.00
N GLU A 24 -13.34 -12.22 3.72
CA GLU A 24 -13.37 -13.35 4.65
C GLU A 24 -11.97 -13.92 4.86
N GLU A 25 -11.21 -14.10 3.78
CA GLU A 25 -9.84 -14.62 3.86
C GLU A 25 -8.91 -13.68 4.63
N LEU A 26 -9.03 -12.38 4.40
CA LEU A 26 -8.26 -11.41 5.17
C LEU A 26 -8.67 -11.44 6.65
N GLY A 27 -9.96 -11.52 6.91
CA GLY A 27 -10.48 -11.66 8.29
C GLY A 27 -9.93 -12.88 9.00
N GLU A 28 -9.85 -14.03 8.31
CA GLU A 28 -9.27 -15.24 8.86
C GLU A 28 -7.80 -15.06 9.23
N LYS A 29 -7.02 -14.41 8.37
CA LYS A 29 -5.61 -14.11 8.64
C LYS A 29 -5.42 -13.24 9.87
N LEU A 30 -6.34 -12.30 10.10
CA LEU A 30 -6.26 -11.34 11.20
C LEU A 30 -7.07 -11.77 12.43
N ASN A 31 -7.78 -12.89 12.33
CA ASN A 31 -8.68 -13.40 13.38
C ASN A 31 -9.76 -12.37 13.75
N ILE A 32 -10.35 -11.73 12.74
CA ILE A 32 -11.49 -10.82 12.88
C ILE A 32 -12.57 -11.19 11.86
N SER A 33 -13.79 -10.72 12.09
CA SER A 33 -14.92 -11.06 11.23
C SER A 33 -14.85 -10.37 9.87
N ARG A 34 -15.52 -10.94 8.88
CA ARG A 34 -15.70 -10.32 7.57
C ARG A 34 -16.39 -8.97 7.70
N GLU A 35 -17.38 -8.85 8.57
CA GLU A 35 -18.11 -7.61 8.80
C GLU A 35 -17.18 -6.52 9.34
N HIS A 36 -16.23 -6.89 10.18
CA HIS A 36 -15.22 -5.97 10.70
C HIS A 36 -14.33 -5.45 9.56
N ILE A 37 -13.87 -6.36 8.69
CA ILE A 37 -13.09 -5.95 7.50
C ILE A 37 -13.91 -5.02 6.61
N SER A 38 -15.18 -5.35 6.35
CA SER A 38 -16.05 -4.52 5.53
C SER A 38 -16.20 -3.10 6.09
N ARG A 39 -16.35 -2.97 7.40
CA ARG A 39 -16.44 -1.65 8.05
C ARG A 39 -15.16 -0.86 7.95
N ILE A 40 -14.02 -1.52 8.06
CA ILE A 40 -12.71 -0.88 7.88
C ILE A 40 -12.60 -0.38 6.43
N GLU A 41 -12.91 -1.22 5.46
CA GLU A 41 -12.78 -0.88 4.03
C GLU A 41 -13.73 0.21 3.57
N THR A 42 -14.87 0.37 4.23
CA THR A 42 -15.84 1.43 3.91
C THR A 42 -15.65 2.70 4.75
N GLY A 43 -14.68 2.71 5.65
CA GLY A 43 -14.41 3.87 6.50
C GLY A 43 -15.42 4.08 7.62
N LYS A 44 -16.27 3.10 7.88
CA LYS A 44 -17.29 3.18 8.95
C LYS A 44 -16.74 2.88 10.34
N ARG A 45 -15.53 2.35 10.40
CA ARG A 45 -14.86 2.01 11.64
C ARG A 45 -13.47 2.63 11.67
N ASN A 46 -13.14 3.25 12.79
CA ASN A 46 -11.80 3.78 13.01
C ASN A 46 -10.81 2.61 13.08
N LEU A 47 -9.67 2.82 12.45
CA LEU A 47 -8.61 1.83 12.40
C LEU A 47 -7.62 2.10 13.53
N GLY A 48 -7.51 1.17 14.47
CA GLY A 48 -6.52 1.25 15.54
C GLY A 48 -5.12 0.96 15.01
N LEU A 49 -4.11 1.36 15.77
CA LEU A 49 -2.72 1.19 15.37
C LEU A 49 -2.35 -0.30 15.23
N ASP A 50 -2.80 -1.14 16.16
CA ASP A 50 -2.55 -2.57 16.09
C ASP A 50 -3.14 -3.20 14.82
N ALA A 51 -4.39 -2.85 14.50
CA ALA A 51 -5.05 -3.35 13.31
C ALA A 51 -4.35 -2.88 12.04
N LEU A 52 -3.87 -1.63 12.00
CA LEU A 52 -3.11 -1.10 10.88
C LEU A 52 -1.85 -1.93 10.62
N VAL A 53 -1.09 -2.21 11.67
CA VAL A 53 0.14 -3.01 11.57
C VAL A 53 -0.18 -4.43 11.07
N ASP A 54 -1.20 -5.05 11.65
CA ASP A 54 -1.59 -6.42 11.28
C ASP A 54 -2.05 -6.49 9.81
N ILE A 55 -2.84 -5.51 9.38
CA ILE A 55 -3.32 -5.43 7.98
C ILE A 55 -2.14 -5.23 7.03
N ALA A 56 -1.25 -4.29 7.33
CA ALA A 56 -0.08 -4.02 6.51
C ALA A 56 0.77 -5.28 6.35
N ASN A 57 1.03 -5.99 7.44
CA ASN A 57 1.81 -7.23 7.42
C ASN A 57 1.11 -8.32 6.61
N ALA A 58 -0.20 -8.48 6.78
CA ALA A 58 -0.98 -9.49 6.06
C ALA A 58 -1.03 -9.21 4.56
N LEU A 59 -1.07 -7.95 4.16
CA LEU A 59 -1.11 -7.54 2.76
C LEU A 59 0.27 -7.37 2.13
N GLY A 60 1.33 -7.40 2.94
CA GLY A 60 2.69 -7.22 2.44
C GLY A 60 2.97 -5.80 1.96
N VAL A 61 2.34 -4.81 2.56
CA VAL A 61 2.53 -3.39 2.23
C VAL A 61 3.00 -2.63 3.47
N SER A 62 3.54 -1.43 3.27
CA SER A 62 3.94 -0.58 4.40
C SER A 62 2.74 0.19 4.95
N ALA A 63 2.88 0.68 6.18
CA ALA A 63 1.88 1.59 6.75
C ALA A 63 1.79 2.88 5.91
N ASP A 64 2.90 3.37 5.38
CA ASP A 64 2.92 4.54 4.50
C ASP A 64 2.06 4.33 3.26
N ASP A 65 2.08 3.13 2.67
CA ASP A 65 1.26 2.81 1.51
C ASP A 65 -0.23 2.93 1.81
N ILE A 66 -0.63 2.51 3.01
CA ILE A 66 -2.03 2.58 3.45
C ILE A 66 -2.42 4.02 3.80
N LEU A 67 -1.52 4.77 4.40
CA LEU A 67 -1.77 6.11 4.95
C LEU A 67 -1.41 7.24 3.98
N VAL A 68 -0.96 6.94 2.78
CA VAL A 68 -0.36 7.92 1.86
C VAL A 68 -1.26 9.14 1.61
N ASP A 69 -2.57 8.95 1.56
CA ASP A 69 -3.51 10.04 1.31
C ASP A 69 -3.68 10.98 2.51
N SER A 70 -3.32 10.52 3.71
CA SER A 70 -3.45 11.27 4.95
C SER A 70 -2.15 11.91 5.43
N LEU A 71 -1.02 11.53 4.83
CA LEU A 71 0.30 12.00 5.26
C LEU A 71 0.73 13.22 4.45
N ASP A 72 1.14 14.30 5.14
CA ASP A 72 1.75 15.47 4.51
C ASP A 72 3.21 15.20 4.16
N HIS A 73 3.90 14.49 5.05
CA HIS A 73 5.32 14.13 4.89
C HIS A 73 5.46 12.63 4.64
N HIS A 74 5.36 12.26 3.38
CA HIS A 74 5.69 10.92 2.92
C HIS A 74 6.87 11.05 1.95
N VAL A 75 6.93 10.33 0.88
CA VAL A 75 7.99 10.51 -0.12
C VAL A 75 7.86 11.86 -0.83
N SER A 76 8.95 12.40 -1.38
CA SER A 76 8.94 13.64 -2.17
C SER A 76 8.02 13.49 -3.38
N THR A 77 7.66 14.62 -4.03
CA THR A 77 6.75 14.59 -5.17
C THR A 77 7.24 13.63 -6.27
N ALA A 78 8.53 13.69 -6.63
CA ALA A 78 9.09 12.79 -7.63
C ALA A 78 9.06 11.34 -7.16
N ASP A 79 9.44 11.11 -5.90
CA ASP A 79 9.42 9.78 -5.31
C ASP A 79 7.99 9.26 -5.19
N SER A 80 7.02 10.17 -4.93
CA SER A 80 5.61 9.80 -4.85
C SER A 80 5.07 9.30 -6.18
N GLU A 81 5.46 9.93 -7.28
CA GLU A 81 5.04 9.48 -8.62
C GLU A 81 5.58 8.10 -8.93
N LEU A 82 6.87 7.88 -8.67
CA LEU A 82 7.49 6.58 -8.87
C LEU A 82 6.86 5.52 -7.97
N HIS A 83 6.63 5.86 -6.71
CA HIS A 83 6.01 4.95 -5.75
C HIS A 83 4.61 4.55 -6.19
N ARG A 84 3.79 5.52 -6.63
CA ARG A 84 2.43 5.24 -7.14
C ARG A 84 2.46 4.35 -8.37
N LEU A 85 3.41 4.59 -9.27
CA LEU A 85 3.59 3.75 -10.44
C LEU A 85 3.85 2.30 -10.03
N LEU A 86 4.73 2.08 -9.05
CA LEU A 86 5.07 0.75 -8.57
C LEU A 86 3.89 0.08 -7.85
N LEU A 87 3.07 0.85 -7.12
CA LEU A 87 1.88 0.31 -6.45
C LEU A 87 0.86 -0.23 -7.44
N ASP A 88 0.78 0.33 -8.64
CA ASP A 88 -0.15 -0.11 -9.68
C ASP A 88 0.38 -1.32 -10.47
N CYS A 89 1.62 -1.73 -10.23
CA CYS A 89 2.24 -2.84 -10.93
C CYS A 89 1.96 -4.18 -10.24
N ASN A 90 1.87 -5.24 -11.04
CA ASN A 90 1.96 -6.58 -10.48
C ASN A 90 3.43 -6.89 -10.16
N LYS A 91 3.67 -8.04 -9.53
CA LYS A 91 5.02 -8.42 -9.08
C LYS A 91 6.02 -8.50 -10.23
N THR A 92 5.62 -9.06 -11.36
CA THR A 92 6.48 -9.19 -12.53
C THR A 92 6.85 -7.82 -13.11
N GLU A 93 5.86 -6.93 -13.25
CA GLU A 93 6.09 -5.57 -13.71
C GLU A 93 7.03 -4.81 -12.78
N GLU A 94 6.83 -4.94 -11.47
CA GLU A 94 7.67 -4.29 -10.47
C GLU A 94 9.12 -4.77 -10.57
N GLU A 95 9.35 -6.07 -10.71
CA GLU A 95 10.69 -6.64 -10.88
C GLU A 95 11.39 -6.12 -12.13
N ILE A 96 10.68 -6.04 -13.25
CA ILE A 96 11.22 -5.52 -14.51
C ILE A 96 11.58 -4.03 -14.37
N LEU A 97 10.67 -3.23 -13.82
CA LEU A 97 10.89 -1.79 -13.64
C LEU A 97 12.05 -1.52 -12.69
N THR A 98 12.15 -2.29 -11.61
CA THR A 98 13.23 -2.16 -10.63
C THR A 98 14.58 -2.49 -11.27
N ARG A 99 14.64 -3.55 -12.05
CA ARG A 99 15.87 -3.93 -12.76
C ARG A 99 16.30 -2.84 -13.74
N ASN A 100 15.37 -2.33 -14.54
CA ASN A 100 15.66 -1.26 -15.50
C ASN A 100 16.11 0.02 -14.79
N ALA A 101 15.49 0.36 -13.68
CA ALA A 101 15.90 1.53 -12.90
C ALA A 101 17.32 1.39 -12.36
N LYS A 102 17.70 0.22 -11.87
CA LYS A 102 19.06 -0.05 -11.39
C LYS A 102 20.09 0.05 -12.51
N GLU A 103 19.79 -0.49 -13.67
CA GLU A 103 20.69 -0.43 -14.84
C GLU A 103 20.85 1.00 -15.31
N LEU A 104 19.75 1.75 -15.42
CA LEU A 104 19.79 3.15 -15.82
C LEU A 104 20.57 4.01 -14.82
N LYS A 105 20.37 3.77 -13.53
CA LYS A 105 21.12 4.47 -12.48
C LYS A 105 22.62 4.23 -12.60
N ALA A 106 23.03 2.99 -12.88
CA ALA A 106 24.44 2.64 -13.08
C ALA A 106 25.03 3.39 -14.30
N ILE A 107 24.27 3.47 -15.39
CA ILE A 107 24.69 4.23 -16.60
C ILE A 107 24.85 5.71 -16.27
N LEU A 108 23.88 6.30 -15.58
CA LEU A 108 23.94 7.72 -15.19
C LEU A 108 25.13 7.99 -14.29
N TYR A 109 25.42 7.10 -13.36
CA TYR A 109 26.59 7.21 -12.49
C TYR A 109 27.90 7.19 -13.29
N SER A 110 28.01 6.27 -14.26
CA SER A 110 29.22 6.16 -15.09
C SER A 110 29.42 7.37 -15.99
N LEU A 111 28.35 8.09 -16.32
CA LEU A 111 28.43 9.33 -17.11
C LEU A 111 28.73 10.57 -16.28
N GLY A 112 28.78 10.44 -14.96
CA GLY A 112 29.05 11.56 -14.06
C GLY A 112 27.88 12.55 -13.92
N ILE A 113 26.66 12.09 -14.18
CA ILE A 113 25.46 12.92 -14.10
C ILE A 113 24.85 12.83 -12.70
#